data_b10e493fa5610b41fbd9c733bdd93071
#
_entry.id   b10e493fa5610b41fbd9c733bdd93071
#
_cell.length_a   1.000
_cell.length_b   1.000
_cell.length_c   1.000
_cell.angle_alpha   90.00
_cell.angle_beta   90.00
_cell.angle_gamma   90.00
#
_symmetry.space_group_name_H-M   'P 1'
#
loop_
_entity.id
_entity.type
_entity.pdbx_description
1 polymer ?
#
loop_
_entity_poly.entity_id
_entity_poly.type
_entity_poly.pdbx_seq_one_letter_code
_entity_poly.pdbx_strand_id
1 'polypeptide(L)'
;PQLKKRRAELESRVAASEAERAGQPVVITIARDFGAEGHEIGKMLSAELGIPLYDNEILVRSSIRAGESMDRIAAYDEQLAAENMAFLPDRVDARNLADKLFEKMAQVIIDLGSTESCIIEGRLSDYLLRANPNHIAVLVTAPLEDRIQIVSKKRGLNHYKGAQLVKKQQRAREQFYKRYSAGKW
;
A
#
# COMPACT_ATOMS: atom_id res chain seq x y z
N PRO A 1 39.29 -22.99 -11.07
CA PRO A 1 38.29 -23.60 -11.95
C PRO A 1 36.87 -23.52 -11.34
N GLN A 2 36.67 -23.91 -10.08
CA GLN A 2 35.36 -23.92 -9.43
C GLN A 2 34.65 -22.55 -9.32
N LEU A 3 35.38 -21.46 -9.02
CA LEU A 3 34.82 -20.12 -8.94
C LEU A 3 34.32 -19.62 -10.29
N LYS A 4 35.03 -19.90 -11.37
CA LYS A 4 34.59 -19.55 -12.73
C LYS A 4 33.29 -20.28 -13.12
N LYS A 5 33.18 -21.57 -12.76
CA LYS A 5 32.00 -22.38 -13.00
C LYS A 5 30.78 -21.85 -12.22
N ARG A 6 30.95 -21.55 -10.93
CA ARG A 6 29.88 -20.93 -10.08
C ARG A 6 29.43 -19.58 -10.61
N ARG A 7 30.38 -18.75 -11.06
CA ARG A 7 30.03 -17.45 -11.65
C ARG A 7 29.20 -17.61 -12.92
N ALA A 8 29.59 -18.47 -13.84
CA ALA A 8 28.85 -18.76 -15.06
C ALA A 8 27.46 -19.33 -14.79
N GLU A 9 27.30 -20.20 -13.77
CA GLU A 9 25.98 -20.69 -13.32
C GLU A 9 25.09 -19.58 -12.77
N LEU A 10 25.66 -18.63 -11.99
CA LEU A 10 24.94 -17.49 -11.48
C LEU A 10 24.52 -16.53 -12.61
N GLU A 11 25.43 -16.21 -13.53
CA GLU A 11 25.14 -15.37 -14.69
C GLU A 11 24.05 -15.99 -15.58
N SER A 12 24.08 -17.30 -15.81
CA SER A 12 23.02 -18.02 -16.55
C SER A 12 21.66 -17.97 -15.83
N ARG A 13 21.65 -18.10 -14.49
CA ARG A 13 20.41 -18.00 -13.69
C ARG A 13 19.83 -16.57 -13.69
N VAL A 14 20.70 -15.56 -13.64
CA VAL A 14 20.28 -14.16 -13.77
C VAL A 14 19.66 -13.91 -15.14
N ALA A 15 20.34 -14.32 -16.22
CA ALA A 15 19.83 -14.14 -17.57
C ALA A 15 18.50 -14.89 -17.81
N ALA A 16 18.34 -16.10 -17.28
CA ALA A 16 17.08 -16.84 -17.35
C ALA A 16 15.95 -16.12 -16.60
N SER A 17 16.24 -15.61 -15.39
CA SER A 17 15.29 -14.83 -14.61
C SER A 17 14.89 -13.50 -15.29
N GLU A 18 15.84 -12.84 -15.95
CA GLU A 18 15.57 -11.64 -16.75
C GLU A 18 14.71 -11.94 -17.98
N ALA A 19 14.96 -13.06 -18.65
CA ALA A 19 14.15 -13.48 -19.79
C ALA A 19 12.71 -13.86 -19.40
N GLU A 20 12.50 -14.51 -18.25
CA GLU A 20 11.18 -14.80 -17.71
C GLU A 20 10.38 -13.54 -17.33
N ARG A 21 11.08 -12.49 -16.91
CA ARG A 21 10.48 -11.20 -16.54
C ARG A 21 10.23 -10.29 -17.74
N ALA A 22 10.90 -10.53 -18.85
CA ALA A 22 10.79 -9.70 -20.05
C ALA A 22 9.34 -9.70 -20.57
N GLY A 23 8.75 -8.51 -20.63
CA GLY A 23 7.38 -8.32 -21.12
C GLY A 23 6.27 -8.57 -20.10
N GLN A 24 6.60 -8.97 -18.86
CA GLN A 24 5.59 -9.05 -17.80
C GLN A 24 5.42 -7.70 -17.08
N PRO A 25 4.19 -7.38 -16.59
CA PRO A 25 3.95 -6.16 -15.83
C PRO A 25 4.89 -6.02 -14.61
N VAL A 26 5.40 -4.81 -14.39
CA VAL A 26 6.16 -4.45 -13.20
C VAL A 26 5.27 -3.70 -12.24
N VAL A 27 5.18 -4.16 -11.01
CA VAL A 27 4.36 -3.53 -9.98
C VAL A 27 5.24 -2.95 -8.89
N ILE A 28 5.08 -1.66 -8.62
CA ILE A 28 5.76 -0.97 -7.52
C ILE A 28 4.72 -0.70 -6.43
N THR A 29 4.94 -1.24 -5.23
CA THR A 29 4.09 -0.91 -4.08
C THR A 29 4.78 0.08 -3.17
N ILE A 30 4.04 1.09 -2.69
CA ILE A 30 4.55 2.12 -1.79
C ILE A 30 3.84 2.01 -0.45
N ALA A 31 4.49 1.35 0.52
CA ALA A 31 4.15 1.50 1.93
C ALA A 31 4.79 2.78 2.47
N ARG A 32 4.14 3.46 3.42
CA ARG A 32 4.64 4.75 3.89
C ARG A 32 4.20 5.06 5.32
N ASP A 33 5.06 5.71 6.06
CA ASP A 33 4.70 6.37 7.30
C ASP A 33 3.78 7.57 7.05
N PHE A 34 2.89 7.85 7.99
CA PHE A 34 2.01 9.01 7.87
C PHE A 34 2.82 10.31 7.99
N GLY A 35 2.73 11.16 6.98
CA GLY A 35 3.49 12.41 6.88
C GLY A 35 4.85 12.29 6.20
N ALA A 36 5.25 11.11 5.71
CA ALA A 36 6.52 10.89 5.01
C ALA A 36 6.48 11.21 3.50
N GLU A 37 5.43 11.87 3.00
CA GLU A 37 5.32 12.30 1.59
C GLU A 37 5.28 11.16 0.55
N GLY A 38 4.94 9.93 0.96
CA GLY A 38 4.90 8.78 0.06
C GLY A 38 4.00 8.95 -1.16
N HIS A 39 2.89 9.69 -1.02
CA HIS A 39 2.00 10.00 -2.15
C HIS A 39 2.67 10.92 -3.20
N GLU A 40 3.41 11.91 -2.76
CA GLU A 40 4.14 12.80 -3.68
C GLU A 40 5.25 12.03 -4.41
N ILE A 41 5.95 11.15 -3.70
CA ILE A 41 6.93 10.23 -4.31
C ILE A 41 6.26 9.33 -5.34
N GLY A 42 5.09 8.76 -5.02
CA GLY A 42 4.30 7.94 -5.95
C GLY A 42 3.92 8.69 -7.23
N LYS A 43 3.49 9.94 -7.12
CA LYS A 43 3.19 10.81 -8.27
C LYS A 43 4.43 11.08 -9.13
N MET A 44 5.56 11.38 -8.50
CA MET A 44 6.81 11.62 -9.24
C MET A 44 7.26 10.37 -9.99
N LEU A 45 7.21 9.20 -9.34
CA LEU A 45 7.53 7.92 -9.98
C LEU A 45 6.56 7.60 -11.13
N SER A 46 5.26 7.85 -10.94
CA SER A 46 4.25 7.65 -11.98
C SER A 46 4.53 8.50 -13.22
N ALA A 47 4.87 9.76 -13.01
CA ALA A 47 5.22 10.67 -14.10
C ALA A 47 6.52 10.28 -14.81
N GLU A 48 7.55 9.87 -14.06
CA GLU A 48 8.87 9.48 -14.60
C GLU A 48 8.81 8.18 -15.38
N LEU A 49 8.06 7.19 -14.85
CA LEU A 49 7.97 5.85 -15.45
C LEU A 49 6.85 5.72 -16.49
N GLY A 50 5.95 6.71 -16.58
CA GLY A 50 4.79 6.66 -17.48
C GLY A 50 3.79 5.55 -17.14
N ILE A 51 3.70 5.13 -15.87
CA ILE A 51 2.78 4.09 -15.38
C ILE A 51 1.79 4.66 -14.37
N PRO A 52 0.55 4.13 -14.29
CA PRO A 52 -0.48 4.68 -13.42
C PRO A 52 -0.16 4.49 -11.93
N LEU A 53 -0.59 5.46 -11.11
CA LEU A 53 -0.60 5.40 -9.65
C LEU A 53 -2.02 5.12 -9.16
N TYR A 54 -2.20 4.02 -8.44
CA TYR A 54 -3.46 3.61 -7.84
C TYR A 54 -3.46 3.83 -6.32
N ASP A 55 -4.39 4.63 -5.84
CA ASP A 55 -4.68 4.85 -4.42
C ASP A 55 -6.20 4.76 -4.17
N ASN A 56 -6.90 5.87 -4.34
CA ASN A 56 -8.36 5.93 -4.12
C ASN A 56 -9.14 5.10 -5.15
N GLU A 57 -8.64 4.93 -6.37
CA GLU A 57 -9.30 4.16 -7.41
C GLU A 57 -9.47 2.67 -7.03
N ILE A 58 -8.57 2.12 -6.23
CA ILE A 58 -8.71 0.76 -5.69
C ILE A 58 -9.99 0.64 -4.86
N LEU A 59 -10.31 1.64 -4.04
CA LEU A 59 -11.55 1.67 -3.27
C LEU A 59 -12.77 1.69 -4.18
N VAL A 60 -12.77 2.54 -5.22
CA VAL A 60 -13.87 2.62 -6.18
C VAL A 60 -14.09 1.27 -6.88
N ARG A 61 -13.05 0.67 -7.42
CA ARG A 61 -13.13 -0.65 -8.07
C ARG A 61 -13.58 -1.75 -7.11
N SER A 62 -13.11 -1.68 -5.84
CA SER A 62 -13.50 -2.63 -4.80
C SER A 62 -14.96 -2.48 -4.42
N SER A 63 -15.48 -1.26 -4.37
CA SER A 63 -16.89 -0.98 -4.07
C SER A 63 -17.83 -1.57 -5.11
N ILE A 64 -17.52 -1.33 -6.37
CA ILE A 64 -18.29 -1.88 -7.50
C ILE A 64 -18.34 -3.41 -7.41
N ARG A 65 -17.21 -4.06 -7.15
CA ARG A 65 -17.14 -5.53 -7.01
C ARG A 65 -17.85 -6.05 -5.76
N ALA A 66 -17.94 -5.25 -4.72
CA ALA A 66 -18.66 -5.63 -3.48
C ALA A 66 -20.17 -5.43 -3.58
N GLY A 67 -20.66 -4.69 -4.58
CA GLY A 67 -22.06 -4.28 -4.69
C GLY A 67 -22.47 -3.30 -3.58
N GLU A 68 -21.51 -2.55 -3.04
CA GLU A 68 -21.74 -1.56 -1.97
C GLU A 68 -21.80 -0.13 -2.55
N SER A 69 -22.59 0.74 -1.93
CA SER A 69 -22.65 2.13 -2.35
C SER A 69 -21.38 2.87 -1.97
N MET A 70 -20.98 3.83 -2.81
CA MET A 70 -19.79 4.67 -2.55
C MET A 70 -19.87 5.42 -1.22
N ASP A 71 -21.08 5.87 -0.82
CA ASP A 71 -21.27 6.58 0.46
C ASP A 71 -20.93 5.70 1.66
N ARG A 72 -21.30 4.42 1.62
CA ARG A 72 -20.95 3.47 2.69
C ARG A 72 -19.46 3.18 2.76
N ILE A 73 -18.80 3.19 1.62
CA ILE A 73 -17.35 2.94 1.53
C ILE A 73 -16.55 4.18 1.90
N ALA A 74 -16.96 5.37 1.46
CA ALA A 74 -16.35 6.62 1.88
C ALA A 74 -16.46 6.82 3.40
N ALA A 75 -17.63 6.58 3.97
CA ALA A 75 -17.83 6.61 5.43
C ALA A 75 -16.93 5.57 6.15
N TYR A 76 -16.74 4.40 5.55
CA TYR A 76 -15.85 3.37 6.08
C TYR A 76 -14.36 3.76 5.94
N ASP A 77 -13.95 4.34 4.81
CA ASP A 77 -12.57 4.81 4.60
C ASP A 77 -12.25 6.01 5.51
N GLU A 78 -13.19 6.92 5.71
CA GLU A 78 -13.08 8.01 6.69
C GLU A 78 -13.01 7.47 8.12
N GLN A 79 -13.78 6.44 8.47
CA GLN A 79 -13.69 5.77 9.77
C GLN A 79 -12.36 5.03 9.95
N LEU A 80 -11.86 4.35 8.92
CA LEU A 80 -10.52 3.76 8.92
C LEU A 80 -9.43 4.82 9.06
N ALA A 81 -9.63 6.00 8.47
CA ALA A 81 -8.71 7.12 8.57
C ALA A 81 -8.86 7.90 9.88
N ALA A 82 -10.05 7.97 10.45
CA ALA A 82 -10.38 8.78 11.63
C ALA A 82 -10.36 8.01 12.95
N GLU A 83 -10.69 6.72 12.93
CA GLU A 83 -10.84 5.93 14.15
C GLU A 83 -9.99 4.66 14.11
N ASN A 84 -9.34 4.39 15.24
CA ASN A 84 -8.68 3.12 15.48
C ASN A 84 -9.65 1.98 15.15
N MET A 85 -9.33 1.12 14.19
CA MET A 85 -10.10 -0.11 13.92
C MET A 85 -10.31 -1.00 15.15
N ALA A 86 -9.56 -0.76 16.22
CA ALA A 86 -9.74 -1.41 17.51
C ALA A 86 -11.04 -0.97 18.26
N PHE A 87 -11.66 0.13 17.84
CA PHE A 87 -12.87 0.71 18.47
C PHE A 87 -14.11 0.69 17.57
N LEU A 88 -14.15 -0.11 16.51
CA LEU A 88 -15.44 -0.42 15.93
C LEU A 88 -16.25 -1.10 17.05
N PRO A 89 -17.43 -0.54 17.42
CA PRO A 89 -18.28 -1.19 18.40
C PRO A 89 -18.53 -2.62 17.95
N ASP A 90 -18.74 -3.53 18.89
CA ASP A 90 -18.96 -4.98 18.71
C ASP A 90 -20.18 -5.34 17.82
N ARG A 91 -20.44 -4.54 16.81
CA ARG A 91 -21.44 -4.83 15.78
C ARG A 91 -20.79 -5.79 14.79
N VAL A 92 -21.21 -7.03 14.89
CA VAL A 92 -20.85 -8.13 13.97
C VAL A 92 -20.94 -7.68 12.50
N ASP A 93 -21.90 -6.84 12.16
CA ASP A 93 -22.12 -6.32 10.81
C ASP A 93 -20.99 -5.41 10.29
N ALA A 94 -20.37 -4.60 11.14
CA ALA A 94 -19.29 -3.70 10.72
C ALA A 94 -17.98 -4.47 10.46
N ARG A 95 -17.71 -5.52 11.25
CA ARG A 95 -16.53 -6.39 11.02
C ARG A 95 -16.67 -7.19 9.74
N ASN A 96 -17.86 -7.74 9.48
CA ASN A 96 -18.16 -8.50 8.26
C ASN A 96 -18.03 -7.60 7.01
N LEU A 97 -18.50 -6.35 7.09
CA LEU A 97 -18.32 -5.39 6.00
C LEU A 97 -16.85 -5.06 5.75
N ALA A 98 -16.08 -4.84 6.82
CA ALA A 98 -14.64 -4.55 6.72
C ALA A 98 -13.88 -5.68 6.04
N ASP A 99 -14.14 -6.91 6.47
CA ASP A 99 -13.45 -8.07 5.92
C ASP A 99 -13.87 -8.33 4.47
N LYS A 100 -15.15 -8.18 4.13
CA LYS A 100 -15.68 -8.27 2.76
C LYS A 100 -15.05 -7.23 1.84
N LEU A 101 -14.92 -5.98 2.31
CA LEU A 101 -14.27 -4.92 1.53
C LEU A 101 -12.78 -5.19 1.34
N PHE A 102 -12.11 -5.69 2.39
CA PHE A 102 -10.71 -6.09 2.28
C PHE A 102 -10.51 -7.19 1.26
N GLU A 103 -11.35 -8.23 1.26
CA GLU A 103 -11.29 -9.31 0.26
C GLU A 103 -11.43 -8.79 -1.17
N LYS A 104 -12.40 -7.88 -1.42
CA LYS A 104 -12.60 -7.30 -2.74
C LYS A 104 -11.45 -6.38 -3.15
N MET A 105 -10.91 -5.63 -2.19
CA MET A 105 -9.72 -4.79 -2.40
C MET A 105 -8.48 -5.64 -2.73
N ALA A 106 -8.29 -6.76 -2.02
CA ALA A 106 -7.21 -7.69 -2.30
C ALA A 106 -7.31 -8.27 -3.72
N GLN A 107 -8.51 -8.66 -4.17
CA GLN A 107 -8.72 -9.12 -5.54
C GLN A 107 -8.37 -8.05 -6.58
N VAL A 108 -8.80 -6.79 -6.37
CA VAL A 108 -8.46 -5.68 -7.28
C VAL A 108 -6.94 -5.47 -7.35
N ILE A 109 -6.24 -5.50 -6.22
CA ILE A 109 -4.79 -5.33 -6.16
C ILE A 109 -4.07 -6.45 -6.89
N ILE A 110 -4.48 -7.70 -6.70
CA ILE A 110 -3.89 -8.88 -7.35
C ILE A 110 -4.11 -8.81 -8.87
N ASP A 111 -5.32 -8.44 -9.30
CA ASP A 111 -5.64 -8.31 -10.72
C ASP A 111 -4.81 -7.21 -11.39
N LEU A 112 -4.71 -6.02 -10.77
CA LEU A 112 -3.86 -4.93 -11.26
C LEU A 112 -2.40 -5.37 -11.37
N GLY A 113 -1.87 -6.03 -10.34
CA GLY A 113 -0.50 -6.52 -10.32
C GLY A 113 -0.20 -7.64 -11.32
N SER A 114 -1.24 -8.24 -11.92
CA SER A 114 -1.10 -9.32 -12.92
C SER A 114 -1.32 -8.84 -14.35
N THR A 115 -1.96 -7.69 -14.54
CA THR A 115 -2.44 -7.24 -15.86
C THR A 115 -1.71 -6.03 -16.41
N GLU A 116 -1.16 -5.18 -15.56
CA GLU A 116 -0.52 -3.93 -16.02
C GLU A 116 0.63 -3.49 -15.11
N SER A 117 1.61 -2.79 -15.71
CA SER A 117 2.64 -2.10 -14.94
C SER A 117 2.03 -0.92 -14.22
N CYS A 118 2.16 -0.86 -12.89
CA CYS A 118 1.53 0.18 -12.09
C CYS A 118 2.25 0.42 -10.76
N ILE A 119 1.90 1.54 -10.14
CA ILE A 119 2.29 1.87 -8.76
C ILE A 119 1.03 1.76 -7.89
N ILE A 120 1.12 1.05 -6.78
CA ILE A 120 0.01 0.89 -5.84
C ILE A 120 0.42 1.45 -4.48
N GLU A 121 -0.32 2.44 -3.99
CA GLU A 121 -0.01 3.10 -2.73
C GLU A 121 -0.81 2.52 -1.56
N GLY A 122 -0.12 1.85 -0.64
CA GLY A 122 -0.67 1.28 0.59
C GLY A 122 -1.62 0.11 0.38
N ARG A 123 -2.66 0.01 1.19
CA ARG A 123 -3.71 -1.02 1.11
C ARG A 123 -3.18 -2.47 1.25
N LEU A 124 -2.05 -2.64 1.95
CA LEU A 124 -1.39 -3.94 2.12
C LEU A 124 -0.90 -4.55 0.80
N SER A 125 -0.74 -3.75 -0.25
CA SER A 125 -0.36 -4.22 -1.58
C SER A 125 1.00 -4.90 -1.60
N ASP A 126 1.94 -4.42 -0.78
CA ASP A 126 3.27 -5.03 -0.58
C ASP A 126 3.17 -6.49 -0.10
N TYR A 127 2.28 -6.76 0.84
CA TYR A 127 2.05 -8.10 1.35
C TYR A 127 1.27 -8.98 0.38
N LEU A 128 0.23 -8.44 -0.25
CA LEU A 128 -0.61 -9.17 -1.21
C LEU A 128 0.17 -9.60 -2.44
N LEU A 129 1.08 -8.75 -2.93
CA LEU A 129 1.87 -8.99 -4.14
C LEU A 129 3.25 -9.60 -3.87
N ARG A 130 3.57 -9.98 -2.63
CA ARG A 130 4.89 -10.51 -2.25
C ARG A 130 5.36 -11.73 -3.03
N ALA A 131 4.45 -12.49 -3.62
CA ALA A 131 4.75 -13.66 -4.45
C ALA A 131 4.92 -13.31 -5.95
N ASN A 132 4.61 -12.09 -6.37
CA ASN A 132 4.80 -11.66 -7.74
C ASN A 132 6.30 -11.42 -8.00
N PRO A 133 6.93 -12.10 -8.97
CA PRO A 133 8.36 -11.98 -9.23
C PRO A 133 8.78 -10.62 -9.77
N ASN A 134 7.83 -9.85 -10.34
CA ASN A 134 8.05 -8.51 -10.86
C ASN A 134 7.55 -7.40 -9.91
N HIS A 135 7.40 -7.73 -8.63
CA HIS A 135 7.00 -6.79 -7.60
C HIS A 135 8.21 -6.12 -6.94
N ILE A 136 8.16 -4.80 -6.84
CA ILE A 136 9.13 -3.98 -6.11
C ILE A 136 8.40 -3.33 -4.93
N ALA A 137 8.78 -3.72 -3.71
CA ALA A 137 8.23 -3.13 -2.49
C ALA A 137 9.10 -1.97 -2.01
N VAL A 138 8.50 -0.81 -1.82
CA VAL A 138 9.14 0.42 -1.33
C VAL A 138 8.48 0.84 -0.03
N LEU A 139 9.28 1.13 1.00
CA LEU A 139 8.82 1.78 2.22
C LEU A 139 9.36 3.21 2.27
N VAL A 140 8.47 4.20 2.30
CA VAL A 140 8.82 5.60 2.48
C VAL A 140 8.67 5.97 3.95
N THR A 141 9.76 6.38 4.58
CA THR A 141 9.82 6.78 5.98
C THR A 141 10.53 8.11 6.14
N ALA A 142 10.27 8.82 7.23
CA ALA A 142 10.97 10.02 7.63
C ALA A 142 11.02 10.14 9.17
N PRO A 143 11.96 10.90 9.74
CA PRO A 143 12.01 11.18 11.17
C PRO A 143 10.66 11.71 11.67
N LEU A 144 10.26 11.29 12.87
CA LEU A 144 8.95 11.64 13.43
C LEU A 144 8.71 13.16 13.44
N GLU A 145 9.74 13.92 13.80
CA GLU A 145 9.64 15.38 13.88
C GLU A 145 9.37 16.02 12.51
N ASP A 146 10.05 15.55 11.46
CA ASP A 146 9.84 16.04 10.11
C ASP A 146 8.42 15.74 9.64
N ARG A 147 7.92 14.54 9.93
CA ARG A 147 6.54 14.15 9.63
C ARG A 147 5.51 15.03 10.34
N ILE A 148 5.76 15.38 11.61
CA ILE A 148 4.92 16.29 12.39
C ILE A 148 4.92 17.68 11.77
N GLN A 149 6.08 18.22 11.40
CA GLN A 149 6.19 19.53 10.76
C GLN A 149 5.44 19.57 9.42
N ILE A 150 5.64 18.57 8.56
CA ILE A 150 4.96 18.46 7.26
C ILE A 150 3.44 18.44 7.44
N VAL A 151 2.94 17.57 8.32
CA VAL A 151 1.50 17.43 8.57
C VAL A 151 0.92 18.70 9.18
N SER A 152 1.61 19.30 10.15
CA SER A 152 1.18 20.54 10.78
C SER A 152 1.05 21.68 9.75
N LYS A 153 2.05 21.83 8.90
CA LYS A 153 2.05 22.83 7.82
C LYS A 153 0.92 22.60 6.81
N LYS A 154 0.80 21.37 6.29
CA LYS A 154 -0.23 21.02 5.29
C LYS A 154 -1.65 21.14 5.81
N ARG A 155 -1.88 20.92 7.12
CA ARG A 155 -3.21 20.93 7.74
C ARG A 155 -3.52 22.21 8.52
N GLY A 156 -2.62 23.19 8.57
CA GLY A 156 -2.78 24.40 9.37
C GLY A 156 -2.89 24.13 10.88
N LEU A 157 -2.20 23.10 11.38
CA LEU A 157 -2.24 22.68 12.79
C LEU A 157 -1.03 23.22 13.54
N ASN A 158 -1.20 23.45 14.85
CA ASN A 158 -0.04 23.64 15.70
C ASN A 158 0.71 22.31 15.91
N HIS A 159 1.95 22.38 16.36
CA HIS A 159 2.83 21.22 16.56
C HIS A 159 2.18 20.10 17.40
N TYR A 160 1.52 20.46 18.51
CA TYR A 160 0.87 19.50 19.40
C TYR A 160 -0.25 18.70 18.70
N LYS A 161 -1.14 19.39 18.00
CA LYS A 161 -2.22 18.75 17.22
C LYS A 161 -1.68 17.92 16.05
N GLY A 162 -0.64 18.43 15.39
CA GLY A 162 0.09 17.69 14.35
C GLY A 162 0.69 16.39 14.87
N ALA A 163 1.35 16.43 16.01
CA ALA A 163 1.93 15.26 16.65
C ALA A 163 0.88 14.22 17.05
N GLN A 164 -0.26 14.66 17.59
CA GLN A 164 -1.37 13.76 17.90
C GLN A 164 -1.91 13.09 16.64
N LEU A 165 -2.12 13.86 15.56
CA LEU A 165 -2.61 13.35 14.29
C LEU A 165 -1.66 12.33 13.68
N VAL A 166 -0.35 12.65 13.62
CA VAL A 166 0.67 11.73 13.08
C VAL A 166 0.67 10.41 13.85
N LYS A 167 0.71 10.46 15.18
CA LYS A 167 0.70 9.25 16.01
C LYS A 167 -0.59 8.42 15.84
N LYS A 168 -1.75 9.08 15.78
CA LYS A 168 -3.04 8.42 15.60
C LYS A 168 -3.09 7.70 14.26
N GLN A 169 -2.77 8.38 13.18
CA GLN A 169 -2.82 7.83 11.81
C GLN A 169 -1.78 6.74 11.58
N GLN A 170 -0.58 6.89 12.15
CA GLN A 170 0.44 5.85 12.09
C GLN A 170 -0.03 4.56 12.77
N ARG A 171 -0.58 4.66 13.97
CA ARG A 171 -1.13 3.50 14.70
C ARG A 171 -2.26 2.81 13.92
N ALA A 172 -3.14 3.57 13.27
CA ALA A 172 -4.21 3.01 12.46
C ALA A 172 -3.66 2.18 11.29
N ARG A 173 -2.62 2.67 10.60
CA ARG A 173 -1.94 1.94 9.52
C ARG A 173 -1.30 0.63 10.02
N GLU A 174 -0.57 0.70 11.13
CA GLU A 174 0.07 -0.46 11.76
C GLU A 174 -0.96 -1.53 12.16
N GLN A 175 -2.09 -1.10 12.75
CA GLN A 175 -3.18 -2.00 13.13
C GLN A 175 -3.84 -2.66 11.92
N PHE A 176 -4.09 -1.91 10.85
CA PHE A 176 -4.61 -2.43 9.61
C PHE A 176 -3.67 -3.49 9.02
N TYR A 177 -2.38 -3.18 8.94
CA TYR A 177 -1.37 -4.10 8.45
C TYR A 177 -1.34 -5.38 9.31
N LYS A 178 -1.28 -5.24 10.62
CA LYS A 178 -1.25 -6.36 11.57
C LYS A 178 -2.51 -7.25 11.49
N ARG A 179 -3.68 -6.65 11.23
CA ARG A 179 -4.94 -7.39 11.15
C ARG A 179 -4.96 -8.33 9.93
N TYR A 180 -4.53 -7.87 8.78
CA TYR A 180 -4.70 -8.57 7.51
C TYR A 180 -3.42 -9.20 6.97
N SER A 181 -2.29 -9.05 7.66
CA SER A 181 -1.05 -9.75 7.35
C SER A 181 -0.59 -10.59 8.54
N ALA A 182 0.18 -11.63 8.29
CA ALA A 182 0.87 -12.37 9.35
C ALA A 182 2.14 -11.65 9.82
N GLY A 183 2.43 -10.46 9.29
CA GLY A 183 3.67 -9.73 9.48
C GLY A 183 3.59 -8.57 10.49
N LYS A 184 4.74 -7.95 10.71
CA LYS A 184 4.86 -6.66 11.41
C LYS A 184 4.96 -5.56 10.35
N TRP A 185 4.42 -4.41 10.69
CA TRP A 185 4.66 -3.19 9.92
C TRP A 185 6.15 -2.89 9.88
#